data_6e5e56c38d35c94dcd629fcad3276250
#
_entry.id   6e5e56c38d35c94dcd629fcad3276250
#
_cell.length_a   1.000
_cell.length_b   1.000
_cell.length_c   1.000
_cell.angle_alpha   90.00
_cell.angle_beta   90.00
_cell.angle_gamma   90.00
#
_symmetry.space_group_name_H-M   'P 1'
#
loop_
_entity.id
_entity.type
_entity.pdbx_description
1 polymer ?
#
loop_
_entity_poly.entity_id
_entity_poly.type
_entity_poly.pdbx_seq_one_letter_code
_entity_poly.pdbx_strand_id
1 'polypeptide(L)'
;AKDVTLTAIIKKLQEQKTQVPLVIMTYINPVYQYGIEAFVKDLAETSVKGLIIPDLPDEHADFITPYLKDSDIALVPLVSLTTGIDRQKQLIDGAEGFIYAVAINGVTGKTGNYRDDLDKHLANLTAHADIPVLTGFGVSTEEDIKRFNAVSDGVIVGSKIVRDLHDGKEEEVAEFVTFGSHFEK
;
A
#
# COMPACT_ATOMS: atom_id res chain seq x y z
N ALA A 1 9.72 -10.99 17.75
CA ALA A 1 9.35 -9.76 18.47
C ALA A 1 8.14 -10.05 19.35
N LYS A 2 8.34 -10.60 20.56
CA LYS A 2 7.23 -10.95 21.47
C LYS A 2 6.59 -9.74 22.17
N ASP A 3 7.20 -8.55 22.07
CA ASP A 3 6.81 -7.38 22.85
C ASP A 3 6.46 -6.14 22.02
N VAL A 4 6.29 -6.30 20.71
CA VAL A 4 5.90 -5.19 19.83
C VAL A 4 4.37 -5.17 19.71
N THR A 5 3.75 -4.16 20.33
CA THR A 5 2.30 -3.91 20.26
C THR A 5 2.01 -2.74 19.33
N LEU A 6 0.77 -2.64 18.85
CA LEU A 6 0.32 -1.49 18.05
C LEU A 6 0.51 -0.17 18.83
N THR A 7 0.19 -0.16 20.13
CA THR A 7 0.41 0.98 21.01
C THR A 7 1.88 1.42 21.07
N ALA A 8 2.82 0.47 21.18
CA ALA A 8 4.24 0.77 21.21
C ALA A 8 4.74 1.36 19.88
N ILE A 9 4.21 0.87 18.75
CA ILE A 9 4.52 1.40 17.42
C ILE A 9 4.01 2.85 17.28
N ILE A 10 2.75 3.10 17.63
CA ILE A 10 2.16 4.45 17.53
C ILE A 10 2.92 5.45 18.39
N LYS A 11 3.24 5.08 19.64
CA LYS A 11 4.05 5.93 20.54
C LYS A 11 5.39 6.28 19.91
N LYS A 12 6.07 5.31 19.32
CA LYS A 12 7.33 5.56 18.62
C LYS A 12 7.19 6.48 17.41
N LEU A 13 6.09 6.36 16.67
CA LEU A 13 5.79 7.25 15.54
C LEU A 13 5.47 8.69 15.99
N GLN A 14 4.85 8.87 17.15
CA GLN A 14 4.63 10.20 17.76
C GLN A 14 5.95 10.87 18.16
N GLU A 15 6.93 10.09 18.63
CA GLU A 15 8.26 10.56 19.01
C GLU A 15 9.15 10.89 17.79
N GLN A 16 8.90 10.25 16.64
CA GLN A 16 9.74 10.35 15.44
C GLN A 16 8.95 10.96 14.28
N LYS A 17 9.08 12.26 14.07
CA LYS A 17 8.50 12.91 12.87
C LYS A 17 9.41 12.69 11.67
N THR A 18 8.82 12.31 10.56
CA THR A 18 9.50 12.13 9.27
C THR A 18 8.99 13.15 8.26
N GLN A 19 9.82 13.50 7.26
CA GLN A 19 9.40 14.32 6.14
C GLN A 19 8.67 13.50 5.06
N VAL A 20 8.90 12.18 5.06
CA VAL A 20 8.24 11.26 4.15
C VAL A 20 6.90 10.85 4.77
N PRO A 21 5.78 10.96 4.04
CA PRO A 21 4.49 10.47 4.50
C PRO A 21 4.56 8.97 4.82
N LEU A 22 4.00 8.60 5.96
CA LEU A 22 3.94 7.21 6.40
C LEU A 22 2.55 6.63 6.09
N VAL A 23 2.52 5.36 5.73
CA VAL A 23 1.29 4.57 5.57
C VAL A 23 1.37 3.35 6.46
N ILE A 24 0.36 3.13 7.28
CA ILE A 24 0.27 1.94 8.13
C ILE A 24 -0.57 0.88 7.42
N MET A 25 -0.02 -0.33 7.32
CA MET A 25 -0.77 -1.52 6.95
C MET A 25 -1.02 -2.37 8.19
N THR A 26 -2.28 -2.60 8.50
CA THR A 26 -2.71 -3.41 9.66
C THR A 26 -4.03 -4.11 9.37
N TYR A 27 -4.39 -5.13 10.15
CA TYR A 27 -5.71 -5.74 10.11
C TYR A 27 -6.70 -4.96 10.96
N ILE A 28 -8.01 -5.14 10.69
CA ILE A 28 -9.07 -4.39 11.40
C ILE A 28 -9.15 -4.77 12.88
N ASN A 29 -8.89 -6.03 13.24
CA ASN A 29 -9.01 -6.47 14.62
C ASN A 29 -8.06 -5.76 15.61
N PRO A 30 -6.74 -5.57 15.33
CA PRO A 30 -5.87 -4.72 16.15
C PRO A 30 -6.39 -3.29 16.32
N VAL A 31 -6.94 -2.69 15.27
CA VAL A 31 -7.53 -1.34 15.30
C VAL A 31 -8.76 -1.31 16.19
N TYR A 32 -9.63 -2.30 16.05
CA TYR A 32 -10.82 -2.45 16.87
C TYR A 32 -10.49 -2.62 18.36
N GLN A 33 -9.49 -3.45 18.68
CA GLN A 33 -9.03 -3.66 20.07
C GLN A 33 -8.36 -2.41 20.66
N TYR A 34 -7.70 -1.59 19.86
CA TYR A 34 -7.15 -0.30 20.30
C TYR A 34 -8.25 0.71 20.62
N GLY A 35 -9.37 0.60 19.96
CA GLY A 35 -10.45 1.58 19.89
C GLY A 35 -10.27 2.50 18.68
N ILE A 36 -11.18 2.43 17.70
CA ILE A 36 -11.03 3.08 16.38
C ILE A 36 -10.83 4.59 16.51
N GLU A 37 -11.63 5.26 17.33
CA GLU A 37 -11.52 6.70 17.58
C GLU A 37 -10.16 7.07 18.18
N ALA A 38 -9.72 6.35 19.22
CA ALA A 38 -8.43 6.57 19.87
C ALA A 38 -7.27 6.32 18.88
N PHE A 39 -7.36 5.25 18.09
CA PHE A 39 -6.38 4.92 17.08
C PHE A 39 -6.20 6.02 16.04
N VAL A 40 -7.29 6.52 15.45
CA VAL A 40 -7.23 7.60 14.45
C VAL A 40 -6.71 8.90 15.08
N LYS A 41 -7.16 9.24 16.29
CA LYS A 41 -6.69 10.41 17.01
C LYS A 41 -5.19 10.37 17.28
N ASP A 42 -4.69 9.25 17.77
CA ASP A 42 -3.28 9.08 18.09
C ASP A 42 -2.41 9.07 16.82
N LEU A 43 -2.92 8.55 15.69
CA LEU A 43 -2.26 8.61 14.39
C LEU A 43 -2.20 10.04 13.83
N ALA A 44 -3.23 10.84 14.03
CA ALA A 44 -3.25 12.23 13.56
C ALA A 44 -2.12 13.09 14.16
N GLU A 45 -1.56 12.68 15.30
CA GLU A 45 -0.39 13.30 15.93
C GLU A 45 0.95 12.86 15.34
N THR A 46 0.94 11.96 14.36
CA THR A 46 2.13 11.40 13.71
C THR A 46 2.33 11.92 12.28
N SER A 47 3.34 11.40 11.58
CA SER A 47 3.54 11.62 10.14
C SER A 47 2.75 10.63 9.26
N VAL A 48 1.82 9.87 9.83
CA VAL A 48 0.97 8.93 9.08
C VAL A 48 -0.07 9.69 8.29
N LYS A 49 -0.17 9.38 7.00
CA LYS A 49 -1.10 9.98 6.03
C LYS A 49 -1.98 8.96 5.34
N GLY A 50 -1.84 7.68 5.65
CA GLY A 50 -2.68 6.66 5.06
C GLY A 50 -2.76 5.38 5.89
N LEU A 51 -3.86 4.66 5.71
CA LEU A 51 -4.13 3.35 6.28
C LEU A 51 -4.45 2.36 5.18
N ILE A 52 -3.88 1.17 5.28
CA ILE A 52 -4.23 0.00 4.47
C ILE A 52 -4.76 -1.07 5.43
N ILE A 53 -6.00 -1.51 5.24
CA ILE A 53 -6.64 -2.54 6.07
C ILE A 53 -7.13 -3.66 5.16
N PRO A 54 -6.30 -4.67 4.88
CA PRO A 54 -6.56 -5.66 3.84
C PRO A 54 -7.79 -6.56 4.08
N ASP A 55 -8.20 -6.69 5.33
CA ASP A 55 -9.34 -7.49 5.77
C ASP A 55 -10.61 -6.67 6.04
N LEU A 56 -10.62 -5.37 5.67
CA LEU A 56 -11.79 -4.50 5.71
C LEU A 56 -12.39 -4.42 4.30
N PRO A 57 -13.52 -5.09 4.02
CA PRO A 57 -14.21 -4.92 2.75
C PRO A 57 -14.72 -3.48 2.58
N ASP A 58 -14.75 -3.00 1.34
CA ASP A 58 -15.25 -1.67 1.01
C ASP A 58 -16.68 -1.42 1.53
N GLU A 59 -17.54 -2.44 1.50
CA GLU A 59 -18.89 -2.41 2.04
C GLU A 59 -18.95 -2.17 3.55
N HIS A 60 -17.85 -2.32 4.25
CA HIS A 60 -17.69 -2.09 5.69
C HIS A 60 -16.72 -0.94 6.01
N ALA A 61 -16.37 -0.12 5.03
CA ALA A 61 -15.50 1.03 5.24
C ALA A 61 -16.10 2.03 6.24
N ASP A 62 -17.43 2.05 6.40
CA ASP A 62 -18.16 2.84 7.41
C ASP A 62 -17.75 2.55 8.85
N PHE A 63 -17.08 1.43 9.12
CA PHE A 63 -16.47 1.13 10.41
C PHE A 63 -15.39 2.14 10.81
N ILE A 64 -14.66 2.72 9.88
CA ILE A 64 -13.54 3.61 10.16
C ILE A 64 -13.67 4.99 9.51
N THR A 65 -14.30 5.11 8.35
CA THR A 65 -14.38 6.37 7.58
C THR A 65 -14.98 7.54 8.36
N PRO A 66 -15.98 7.38 9.26
CA PRO A 66 -16.49 8.49 10.06
C PRO A 66 -15.42 9.14 10.94
N TYR A 67 -14.45 8.35 11.42
CA TYR A 67 -13.36 8.82 12.28
C TYR A 67 -12.22 9.46 11.46
N LEU A 68 -12.06 9.07 10.19
CA LEU A 68 -11.05 9.62 9.28
C LEU A 68 -11.47 10.96 8.68
N LYS A 69 -12.76 11.27 8.62
CA LYS A 69 -13.33 12.42 7.89
C LYS A 69 -12.70 13.76 8.22
N ASP A 70 -12.31 13.95 9.48
CA ASP A 70 -11.72 15.22 9.96
C ASP A 70 -10.20 15.07 10.18
N SER A 71 -9.59 14.06 9.58
CA SER A 71 -8.16 13.80 9.64
C SER A 71 -7.52 13.91 8.25
N ASP A 72 -6.19 14.09 8.21
CA ASP A 72 -5.40 14.03 6.97
C ASP A 72 -4.97 12.59 6.62
N ILE A 73 -5.72 11.58 7.04
CA ILE A 73 -5.37 10.17 6.88
C ILE A 73 -6.32 9.52 5.89
N ALA A 74 -5.81 9.16 4.72
CA ALA A 74 -6.56 8.46 3.68
C ALA A 74 -6.74 6.97 4.02
N LEU A 75 -7.91 6.42 3.74
CA LEU A 75 -8.11 4.97 3.68
C LEU A 75 -7.76 4.50 2.26
N VAL A 76 -6.61 3.84 2.13
CA VAL A 76 -6.08 3.39 0.85
C VAL A 76 -6.82 2.15 0.37
N PRO A 77 -7.48 2.18 -0.79
CA PRO A 77 -8.19 1.02 -1.32
C PRO A 77 -7.20 -0.03 -1.86
N LEU A 78 -7.48 -1.30 -1.57
CA LEU A 78 -6.83 -2.43 -2.22
C LEU A 78 -7.68 -2.89 -3.41
N VAL A 79 -7.08 -2.87 -4.59
CA VAL A 79 -7.73 -3.32 -5.82
C VAL A 79 -7.01 -4.55 -6.37
N SER A 80 -7.72 -5.67 -6.42
CA SER A 80 -7.21 -6.86 -7.09
C SER A 80 -7.35 -6.73 -8.60
N LEU A 81 -6.31 -7.08 -9.34
CA LEU A 81 -6.35 -7.08 -10.81
C LEU A 81 -7.19 -8.21 -11.40
N THR A 82 -7.64 -9.17 -10.57
CA THR A 82 -8.63 -10.17 -10.99
C THR A 82 -10.08 -9.70 -10.82
N THR A 83 -10.28 -8.55 -10.18
CA THR A 83 -11.59 -7.92 -10.01
C THR A 83 -12.09 -7.38 -11.35
N GLY A 84 -13.37 -7.58 -11.66
CA GLY A 84 -13.97 -7.03 -12.89
C GLY A 84 -13.94 -5.49 -12.93
N ILE A 85 -13.86 -4.92 -14.12
CA ILE A 85 -13.67 -3.47 -14.36
C ILE A 85 -14.72 -2.62 -13.63
N ASP A 86 -15.99 -3.01 -13.67
CA ASP A 86 -17.06 -2.24 -13.02
C ASP A 86 -16.87 -2.18 -11.50
N ARG A 87 -16.43 -3.28 -10.89
CA ARG A 87 -16.11 -3.31 -9.46
C ARG A 87 -14.84 -2.52 -9.14
N GLN A 88 -13.83 -2.57 -10.01
CA GLN A 88 -12.64 -1.72 -9.85
C GLN A 88 -13.02 -0.24 -9.82
N LYS A 89 -13.86 0.21 -10.77
CA LYS A 89 -14.35 1.59 -10.80
C LYS A 89 -15.09 1.99 -9.52
N GLN A 90 -15.92 1.11 -8.97
CA GLN A 90 -16.61 1.37 -7.71
C GLN A 90 -15.62 1.54 -6.54
N LEU A 91 -14.57 0.71 -6.48
CA LEU A 91 -13.57 0.74 -5.40
C LEU A 91 -12.67 1.99 -5.45
N ILE A 92 -12.48 2.57 -6.64
CA ILE A 92 -11.64 3.77 -6.81
C ILE A 92 -12.43 5.07 -6.84
N ASP A 93 -13.76 5.01 -6.96
CA ASP A 93 -14.61 6.18 -6.95
C ASP A 93 -14.55 6.90 -5.60
N GLY A 94 -14.10 8.15 -5.61
CA GLY A 94 -13.88 8.95 -4.42
C GLY A 94 -12.71 8.49 -3.52
N ALA A 95 -11.84 7.60 -4.02
CA ALA A 95 -10.66 7.16 -3.27
C ALA A 95 -9.66 8.30 -3.05
N GLU A 96 -8.96 8.27 -1.92
CA GLU A 96 -7.97 9.26 -1.53
C GLU A 96 -6.57 8.61 -1.39
N GLY A 97 -5.52 9.44 -1.49
CA GLY A 97 -4.14 9.02 -1.34
C GLY A 97 -3.61 8.32 -2.59
N PHE A 98 -3.71 7.00 -2.65
CA PHE A 98 -3.32 6.19 -3.80
C PHE A 98 -4.11 4.88 -3.84
N ILE A 99 -4.07 4.18 -4.96
CA ILE A 99 -4.67 2.84 -5.11
C ILE A 99 -3.57 1.80 -4.96
N TYR A 100 -3.76 0.85 -4.05
CA TYR A 100 -2.85 -0.29 -3.92
C TYR A 100 -3.34 -1.43 -4.82
N ALA A 101 -2.73 -1.56 -6.00
CA ALA A 101 -3.01 -2.66 -6.92
C ALA A 101 -2.26 -3.92 -6.46
N VAL A 102 -3.03 -4.99 -6.19
CA VAL A 102 -2.48 -6.27 -5.70
C VAL A 102 -2.78 -7.41 -6.67
N ALA A 103 -1.80 -8.32 -6.89
CA ALA A 103 -2.08 -9.62 -7.48
C ALA A 103 -2.43 -10.61 -6.38
N ILE A 104 -3.48 -11.35 -6.57
CA ILE A 104 -3.73 -12.53 -5.75
C ILE A 104 -2.75 -13.61 -6.22
N ASN A 105 -1.83 -14.03 -5.33
CA ASN A 105 -0.93 -15.15 -5.55
C ASN A 105 -1.72 -16.46 -5.69
N GLY A 106 -2.30 -16.70 -6.85
CA GLY A 106 -3.07 -17.91 -7.15
C GLY A 106 -2.72 -18.53 -8.51
N VAL A 107 -1.84 -17.89 -9.28
CA VAL A 107 -1.52 -18.34 -10.65
C VAL A 107 0.00 -18.39 -10.88
N THR A 108 0.75 -18.88 -9.90
CA THR A 108 2.13 -19.31 -10.12
C THR A 108 2.10 -20.62 -10.91
N GLY A 109 2.08 -20.55 -12.23
CA GLY A 109 2.17 -21.76 -13.05
C GLY A 109 1.65 -21.66 -14.47
N LYS A 110 1.16 -20.50 -14.94
CA LYS A 110 0.77 -20.33 -16.34
C LYS A 110 1.71 -19.39 -17.07
N THR A 111 2.33 -19.94 -18.09
CA THR A 111 3.20 -19.43 -19.15
C THR A 111 2.81 -18.04 -19.72
N GLY A 112 3.80 -17.28 -20.18
CA GLY A 112 3.82 -16.13 -21.11
C GLY A 112 2.66 -15.14 -21.13
N ASN A 113 1.46 -15.59 -21.39
CA ASN A 113 0.25 -14.75 -21.50
C ASN A 113 -0.19 -14.08 -20.18
N TYR A 114 0.16 -14.66 -19.04
CA TYR A 114 -0.26 -14.10 -17.74
C TYR A 114 0.41 -12.75 -17.41
N ARG A 115 1.67 -12.58 -17.80
CA ARG A 115 2.39 -11.31 -17.58
C ARG A 115 1.80 -10.19 -18.42
N ASP A 116 1.51 -10.46 -19.68
CA ASP A 116 0.93 -9.48 -20.61
C ASP A 116 -0.49 -9.09 -20.20
N ASP A 117 -1.27 -10.05 -19.72
CA ASP A 117 -2.61 -9.78 -19.21
C ASP A 117 -2.59 -8.95 -17.93
N LEU A 118 -1.62 -9.21 -17.03
CA LEU A 118 -1.40 -8.44 -15.82
C LEU A 118 -1.08 -6.98 -16.14
N ASP A 119 -0.13 -6.75 -17.06
CA ASP A 119 0.30 -5.41 -17.44
C ASP A 119 -0.84 -4.63 -18.11
N LYS A 120 -1.65 -5.29 -18.93
CA LYS A 120 -2.87 -4.69 -19.53
C LYS A 120 -3.91 -4.29 -18.49
N HIS A 121 -4.18 -5.17 -17.51
CA HIS A 121 -5.13 -4.87 -16.44
C HIS A 121 -4.64 -3.70 -15.58
N LEU A 122 -3.35 -3.68 -15.28
CA LEU A 122 -2.73 -2.61 -14.49
C LEU A 122 -2.77 -1.27 -15.26
N ALA A 123 -2.39 -1.27 -16.53
CA ALA A 123 -2.47 -0.09 -17.38
C ALA A 123 -3.92 0.43 -17.51
N ASN A 124 -4.90 -0.47 -17.60
CA ASN A 124 -6.31 -0.10 -17.64
C ASN A 124 -6.78 0.53 -16.32
N LEU A 125 -6.41 -0.06 -15.17
CA LEU A 125 -6.72 0.50 -13.86
C LEU A 125 -6.10 1.91 -13.73
N THR A 126 -4.82 2.06 -14.07
CA THR A 126 -4.10 3.34 -14.03
C THR A 126 -4.74 4.40 -14.93
N ALA A 127 -5.21 4.01 -16.13
CA ALA A 127 -5.87 4.92 -17.06
C ALA A 127 -7.26 5.43 -16.59
N HIS A 128 -7.89 4.74 -15.66
CA HIS A 128 -9.22 5.11 -15.13
C HIS A 128 -9.16 5.72 -13.72
N ALA A 129 -7.99 5.73 -13.09
CA ALA A 129 -7.81 6.27 -11.75
C ALA A 129 -7.47 7.76 -11.80
N ASP A 130 -8.09 8.54 -10.90
CA ASP A 130 -7.80 9.97 -10.73
C ASP A 130 -6.65 10.21 -9.73
N ILE A 131 -6.21 9.17 -9.02
CA ILE A 131 -5.12 9.19 -8.04
C ILE A 131 -4.06 8.13 -8.40
N PRO A 132 -2.80 8.25 -7.92
CA PRO A 132 -1.74 7.32 -8.28
C PRO A 132 -2.08 5.86 -8.00
N VAL A 133 -1.72 4.97 -8.92
CA VAL A 133 -1.82 3.52 -8.77
C VAL A 133 -0.44 2.94 -8.47
N LEU A 134 -0.27 2.37 -7.28
CA LEU A 134 0.97 1.75 -6.85
C LEU A 134 0.83 0.23 -6.85
N THR A 135 1.81 -0.44 -7.42
CA THR A 135 1.78 -1.89 -7.67
C THR A 135 2.61 -2.66 -6.64
N GLY A 136 2.00 -3.62 -5.96
CA GLY A 136 2.67 -4.48 -4.99
C GLY A 136 2.67 -5.96 -5.39
N PHE A 137 3.52 -6.37 -6.34
CA PHE A 137 3.56 -7.72 -6.93
C PHE A 137 4.90 -8.42 -6.78
N GLY A 138 5.44 -8.51 -5.57
CA GLY A 138 6.70 -9.21 -5.36
C GLY A 138 7.88 -8.55 -6.08
N VAL A 139 7.85 -7.23 -6.21
CA VAL A 139 8.93 -6.42 -6.77
C VAL A 139 10.21 -6.69 -5.99
N SER A 140 11.26 -7.10 -6.70
CA SER A 140 12.53 -7.51 -6.08
C SER A 140 13.77 -7.09 -6.86
N THR A 141 13.62 -6.67 -8.11
CA THR A 141 14.71 -6.24 -8.99
C THR A 141 14.43 -4.88 -9.58
N GLU A 142 15.47 -4.23 -10.13
CA GLU A 142 15.34 -2.98 -10.88
C GLU A 142 14.50 -3.16 -12.16
N GLU A 143 14.58 -4.34 -12.78
CA GLU A 143 13.78 -4.71 -13.94
C GLU A 143 12.30 -4.77 -13.58
N ASP A 144 11.94 -5.26 -12.40
CA ASP A 144 10.56 -5.25 -11.91
C ASP A 144 10.07 -3.80 -11.75
N ILE A 145 10.91 -2.91 -11.18
CA ILE A 145 10.59 -1.49 -11.04
C ILE A 145 10.33 -0.85 -12.40
N LYS A 146 11.25 -1.05 -13.36
CA LYS A 146 11.11 -0.52 -14.73
C LYS A 146 9.83 -1.01 -15.40
N ARG A 147 9.57 -2.30 -15.31
CA ARG A 147 8.37 -2.92 -15.89
C ARG A 147 7.08 -2.33 -15.36
N PHE A 148 6.93 -2.28 -14.03
CA PHE A 148 5.69 -1.81 -13.42
C PHE A 148 5.52 -0.30 -13.53
N ASN A 149 6.57 0.49 -13.46
CA ASN A 149 6.49 1.93 -13.69
C ASN A 149 6.09 2.29 -15.14
N ALA A 150 6.27 1.37 -16.11
CA ALA A 150 5.77 1.57 -17.47
C ALA A 150 4.24 1.50 -17.58
N VAL A 151 3.55 0.85 -16.61
CA VAL A 151 2.10 0.58 -16.65
C VAL A 151 1.35 1.04 -15.40
N SER A 152 2.04 1.56 -14.38
CA SER A 152 1.48 2.15 -13.16
C SER A 152 2.26 3.40 -12.74
N ASP A 153 1.87 4.03 -11.63
CA ASP A 153 2.49 5.26 -11.15
C ASP A 153 3.63 5.02 -10.16
N GLY A 154 3.80 3.78 -9.73
CA GLY A 154 4.88 3.40 -8.84
C GLY A 154 4.76 1.96 -8.34
N VAL A 155 5.73 1.55 -7.52
CA VAL A 155 5.81 0.21 -6.95
C VAL A 155 5.84 0.23 -5.43
N ILE A 156 5.32 -0.82 -4.82
CA ILE A 156 5.42 -1.08 -3.39
C ILE A 156 6.33 -2.30 -3.19
N VAL A 157 7.42 -2.09 -2.45
CA VAL A 157 8.42 -3.12 -2.17
C VAL A 157 8.42 -3.43 -0.68
N GLY A 158 8.02 -4.64 -0.32
CA GLY A 158 7.94 -5.08 1.06
C GLY A 158 9.01 -6.12 1.40
N SER A 159 8.76 -7.37 1.04
CA SER A 159 9.55 -8.53 1.48
C SER A 159 11.05 -8.46 1.15
N LYS A 160 11.42 -7.84 0.02
CA LYS A 160 12.84 -7.62 -0.33
C LYS A 160 13.49 -6.70 0.70
N ILE A 161 12.92 -5.51 0.94
CA ILE A 161 13.49 -4.53 1.87
C ILE A 161 13.59 -5.11 3.28
N VAL A 162 12.53 -5.76 3.77
CA VAL A 162 12.54 -6.37 5.11
C VAL A 162 13.64 -7.44 5.24
N ARG A 163 13.80 -8.29 4.23
CA ARG A 163 14.85 -9.32 4.20
C ARG A 163 16.24 -8.70 4.16
N ASP A 164 16.47 -7.75 3.27
CA ASP A 164 17.79 -7.14 3.08
C ASP A 164 18.23 -6.36 4.33
N LEU A 165 17.30 -5.64 4.99
CA LEU A 165 17.55 -5.01 6.30
C LEU A 165 17.84 -6.04 7.39
N HIS A 166 17.14 -7.18 7.40
CA HIS A 166 17.42 -8.26 8.35
C HIS A 166 18.82 -8.86 8.15
N ASP A 167 19.29 -8.90 6.91
CA ASP A 167 20.60 -9.42 6.52
C ASP A 167 21.72 -8.36 6.65
N GLY A 168 21.43 -7.17 7.18
CA GLY A 168 22.42 -6.08 7.39
C GLY A 168 22.87 -5.40 6.10
N LYS A 169 21.98 -5.31 5.09
CA LYS A 169 22.25 -4.76 3.75
C LYS A 169 21.61 -3.37 3.56
N GLU A 170 21.80 -2.49 4.53
CA GLU A 170 21.18 -1.15 4.51
C GLU A 170 21.62 -0.32 3.30
N GLU A 171 22.88 -0.44 2.87
CA GLU A 171 23.41 0.28 1.71
C GLU A 171 22.72 -0.18 0.42
N GLU A 172 22.59 -1.52 0.21
CA GLU A 172 21.88 -2.08 -0.93
C GLU A 172 20.41 -1.64 -0.97
N VAL A 173 19.76 -1.55 0.21
CA VAL A 173 18.38 -1.03 0.32
C VAL A 173 18.32 0.43 -0.08
N ALA A 174 19.25 1.26 0.39
CA ALA A 174 19.29 2.69 0.04
C ALA A 174 19.50 2.91 -1.46
N GLU A 175 20.39 2.16 -2.11
CA GLU A 175 20.60 2.19 -3.54
C GLU A 175 19.35 1.80 -4.31
N PHE A 176 18.69 0.70 -3.90
CA PHE A 176 17.49 0.20 -4.54
C PHE A 176 16.31 1.19 -4.43
N VAL A 177 16.12 1.82 -3.26
CA VAL A 177 15.09 2.85 -3.05
C VAL A 177 15.41 4.09 -3.86
N THR A 178 16.68 4.52 -3.91
CA THR A 178 17.12 5.66 -4.72
C THR A 178 16.86 5.43 -6.20
N PHE A 179 17.17 4.23 -6.71
CA PHE A 179 16.85 3.86 -8.08
C PHE A 179 15.35 3.98 -8.37
N GLY A 180 14.49 3.45 -7.49
CA GLY A 180 13.05 3.51 -7.66
C GLY A 180 12.47 4.92 -7.61
N SER A 181 13.05 5.81 -6.79
CA SER A 181 12.58 7.20 -6.61
C SER A 181 12.96 8.15 -7.76
N HIS A 182 13.97 7.81 -8.55
CA HIS A 182 14.45 8.64 -9.69
C HIS A 182 13.98 8.12 -11.05
N PHE A 183 13.04 7.16 -11.05
CA PHE A 183 12.52 6.63 -12.30
C PHE A 183 11.49 7.61 -12.89
N GLU A 184 11.90 8.39 -13.88
CA GLU A 184 11.01 9.22 -14.70
C GLU A 184 10.31 8.36 -15.76
N LYS A 185 9.01 8.60 -15.98
CA LYS A 185 8.22 7.96 -17.06
C LYS A 185 8.62 8.46 -18.43
#